data_2d540bddf52e404247dab07920657a23
#
_entry.id   2d540bddf52e404247dab07920657a23
#
_cell.length_a   1.000
_cell.length_b   1.000
_cell.length_c   1.000
_cell.angle_alpha   90.00
_cell.angle_beta   90.00
_cell.angle_gamma   90.00
#
_symmetry.space_group_name_H-M   'P 1'
#
loop_
_entity.id
_entity.type
_entity.pdbx_description
1 polymer ?
#
loop_
_entity_poly.entity_id
_entity_poly.type
_entity_poly.pdbx_seq_one_letter_code
_entity_poly.pdbx_strand_id
1 'polypeptide(L)'
;MQARMKNPVMMLPDAMGALLALDSATKNEDVPYVTRKLVHLRASQINGCSVCVDMHSRELRQAGEPDARLFAVAAWRDAPYFTAAERAALALTEAVTRLCDRPDAVPDEIWDEVARHYDEPARAALLLQIALINVWNRLNAATRQVAGEWAAWGIDGDGNISGLIQSS
;
A
#
# COMPACT_ATOMS: atom_id res chain seq x y z
N MET A 1 19.20 -10.71 10.22
CA MET A 1 18.64 -9.37 10.51
C MET A 1 17.63 -9.54 11.62
N GLN A 2 17.47 -8.59 12.56
CA GLN A 2 16.57 -8.74 13.70
C GLN A 2 15.77 -7.45 13.87
N ALA A 3 14.48 -7.57 14.17
CA ALA A 3 13.64 -6.43 14.50
C ALA A 3 14.09 -5.78 15.82
N ARG A 4 13.95 -4.44 15.91
CA ARG A 4 14.28 -3.67 17.14
C ARG A 4 13.28 -3.92 18.27
N MET A 5 12.02 -4.18 17.90
CA MET A 5 10.91 -4.47 18.81
C MET A 5 9.79 -5.18 18.03
N LYS A 6 8.80 -5.72 18.72
CA LYS A 6 7.54 -6.13 18.08
C LYS A 6 6.92 -4.95 17.33
N ASN A 7 6.20 -5.23 16.26
CA ASN A 7 5.48 -4.18 15.54
C ASN A 7 4.59 -3.38 16.52
N PRO A 8 4.64 -2.04 16.52
CA PRO A 8 3.87 -1.22 17.47
C PRO A 8 2.38 -1.52 17.51
N VAL A 9 1.76 -1.83 16.36
CA VAL A 9 0.32 -2.17 16.31
C VAL A 9 0.00 -3.51 16.97
N MET A 10 0.97 -4.42 17.07
CA MET A 10 0.81 -5.68 17.82
C MET A 10 0.92 -5.48 19.34
N MET A 11 1.44 -4.34 19.77
CA MET A 11 1.51 -3.96 21.18
C MET A 11 0.27 -3.18 21.64
N LEU A 12 -0.49 -2.64 20.69
CA LEU A 12 -1.67 -1.81 20.91
C LEU A 12 -2.83 -2.38 20.07
N PRO A 13 -3.59 -3.37 20.61
CA PRO A 13 -4.64 -4.07 19.86
C PRO A 13 -5.68 -3.16 19.19
N ASP A 14 -6.07 -2.08 19.89
CA ASP A 14 -7.03 -1.11 19.36
C ASP A 14 -6.47 -0.35 18.12
N ALA A 15 -5.17 -0.10 18.09
CA ALA A 15 -4.51 0.52 16.94
C ALA A 15 -4.51 -0.39 15.70
N MET A 16 -4.28 -1.69 15.91
CA MET A 16 -4.40 -2.69 14.84
C MET A 16 -5.82 -2.69 14.28
N GLY A 17 -6.82 -2.80 15.16
CA GLY A 17 -8.24 -2.77 14.77
C GLY A 17 -8.62 -1.52 13.99
N ALA A 18 -8.14 -0.35 14.41
CA ALA A 18 -8.41 0.93 13.75
C ALA A 18 -7.79 0.98 12.33
N LEU A 19 -6.56 0.51 12.14
CA LEU A 19 -5.92 0.47 10.81
C LEU A 19 -6.61 -0.50 9.87
N LEU A 20 -7.04 -1.66 10.36
CA LEU A 20 -7.80 -2.63 9.57
C LEU A 20 -9.20 -2.12 9.22
N ALA A 21 -9.86 -1.43 10.16
CA ALA A 21 -11.15 -0.79 9.89
C ALA A 21 -11.01 0.29 8.81
N LEU A 22 -9.92 1.08 8.83
CA LEU A 22 -9.64 2.06 7.79
C LEU A 22 -9.41 1.39 6.43
N ASP A 23 -8.63 0.30 6.38
CA ASP A 23 -8.44 -0.46 5.13
C ASP A 23 -9.77 -0.95 4.58
N SER A 24 -10.61 -1.54 5.43
CA SER A 24 -11.92 -2.04 5.03
C SER A 24 -12.85 -0.92 4.55
N ALA A 25 -12.89 0.20 5.27
CA ALA A 25 -13.75 1.34 4.95
C ALA A 25 -13.36 2.06 3.64
N THR A 26 -12.14 1.88 3.17
CA THR A 26 -11.62 2.50 1.95
C THR A 26 -11.59 1.56 0.74
N LYS A 27 -12.17 0.36 0.86
CA LYS A 27 -12.43 -0.53 -0.30
C LYS A 27 -13.52 0.11 -1.14
N ASN A 28 -13.19 0.38 -2.41
CA ASN A 28 -14.08 1.01 -3.38
C ASN A 28 -14.03 0.20 -4.69
N GLU A 29 -15.19 -0.05 -5.31
CA GLU A 29 -15.29 -0.88 -6.52
C GLU A 29 -14.58 -0.24 -7.72
N ASP A 30 -14.55 1.08 -7.79
CA ASP A 30 -13.85 1.81 -8.85
C ASP A 30 -12.33 1.88 -8.67
N VAL A 31 -11.82 1.37 -7.53
CA VAL A 31 -10.39 1.15 -7.28
C VAL A 31 -10.13 -0.35 -7.14
N PRO A 32 -9.85 -1.06 -8.24
CA PRO A 32 -9.66 -2.51 -8.23
C PRO A 32 -8.60 -2.96 -7.22
N TYR A 33 -8.76 -4.18 -6.71
CA TYR A 33 -7.81 -4.77 -5.77
C TYR A 33 -6.35 -4.69 -6.24
N VAL A 34 -6.12 -5.04 -7.52
CA VAL A 34 -4.78 -4.99 -8.13
C VAL A 34 -4.22 -3.56 -8.10
N THR A 35 -5.02 -2.56 -8.46
CA THR A 35 -4.59 -1.14 -8.41
C THR A 35 -4.20 -0.72 -6.99
N ARG A 36 -5.01 -1.08 -5.97
CA ARG A 36 -4.67 -0.80 -4.56
C ARG A 36 -3.35 -1.44 -4.15
N LYS A 37 -3.13 -2.71 -4.54
CA LYS A 37 -1.88 -3.41 -4.21
C LYS A 37 -0.67 -2.87 -4.98
N LEU A 38 -0.83 -2.40 -6.22
CA LEU A 38 0.21 -1.67 -6.95
C LEU A 38 0.60 -0.36 -6.24
N VAL A 39 -0.39 0.39 -5.78
CA VAL A 39 -0.21 1.61 -4.97
C VAL A 39 0.58 1.30 -3.68
N HIS A 40 0.18 0.26 -2.95
CA HIS A 40 0.87 -0.18 -1.74
C HIS A 40 2.32 -0.62 -2.03
N LEU A 41 2.52 -1.42 -3.06
CA LEU A 41 3.86 -1.88 -3.46
C LEU A 41 4.75 -0.68 -3.83
N ARG A 42 4.23 0.27 -4.62
CA ARG A 42 5.02 1.43 -5.06
C ARG A 42 5.41 2.34 -3.90
N ALA A 43 4.48 2.68 -3.02
CA ALA A 43 4.77 3.46 -1.81
C ALA A 43 5.83 2.76 -0.94
N SER A 44 5.73 1.43 -0.81
CA SER A 44 6.66 0.61 -0.02
C SER A 44 8.06 0.57 -0.62
N GLN A 45 8.19 0.54 -1.95
CA GLN A 45 9.48 0.66 -2.65
C GLN A 45 10.13 2.02 -2.40
N ILE A 46 9.35 3.10 -2.43
CA ILE A 46 9.83 4.47 -2.18
C ILE A 46 10.33 4.60 -0.74
N ASN A 47 9.59 4.08 0.21
CA ASN A 47 9.91 4.17 1.64
C ASN A 47 10.93 3.12 2.12
N GLY A 48 11.33 2.17 1.26
CA GLY A 48 12.28 1.11 1.62
C GLY A 48 11.75 0.12 2.65
N CYS A 49 10.43 -0.13 2.72
CA CYS A 49 9.83 -1.09 3.62
C CYS A 49 9.92 -2.51 3.05
N SER A 50 10.95 -3.28 3.43
CA SER A 50 11.16 -4.63 2.90
C SER A 50 10.01 -5.60 3.17
N VAL A 51 9.41 -5.55 4.36
CA VAL A 51 8.23 -6.35 4.74
C VAL A 51 7.06 -6.07 3.81
N CYS A 52 6.77 -4.77 3.60
CA CYS A 52 5.63 -4.37 2.79
C CYS A 52 5.87 -4.68 1.29
N VAL A 53 7.10 -4.54 0.80
CA VAL A 53 7.46 -4.93 -0.57
C VAL A 53 7.26 -6.42 -0.77
N ASP A 54 7.76 -7.26 0.15
CA ASP A 54 7.60 -8.72 0.09
C ASP A 54 6.12 -9.12 0.11
N MET A 55 5.35 -8.58 1.07
CA MET A 55 3.94 -8.89 1.25
C MET A 55 3.11 -8.52 0.00
N HIS A 56 3.18 -7.26 -0.43
CA HIS A 56 2.35 -6.80 -1.55
C HIS A 56 2.77 -7.39 -2.90
N SER A 57 4.03 -7.76 -3.07
CA SER A 57 4.46 -8.51 -4.26
C SER A 57 3.85 -9.91 -4.30
N ARG A 58 3.76 -10.60 -3.15
CA ARG A 58 3.12 -11.92 -3.05
C ARG A 58 1.61 -11.84 -3.26
N GLU A 59 0.94 -10.84 -2.68
CA GLU A 59 -0.49 -10.60 -2.88
C GLU A 59 -0.83 -10.37 -4.35
N LEU A 60 -0.05 -9.54 -5.07
CA LEU A 60 -0.23 -9.31 -6.49
C LEU A 60 -0.01 -10.59 -7.31
N ARG A 61 1.01 -11.39 -6.98
CA ARG A 61 1.23 -12.69 -7.63
C ARG A 61 0.08 -13.65 -7.38
N GLN A 62 -0.46 -13.70 -6.16
CA GLN A 62 -1.64 -14.52 -5.82
C GLN A 62 -2.89 -14.06 -6.56
N ALA A 63 -3.01 -12.76 -6.84
CA ALA A 63 -4.07 -12.20 -7.67
C ALA A 63 -3.90 -12.49 -9.18
N GLY A 64 -2.85 -13.23 -9.57
CA GLY A 64 -2.61 -13.63 -10.95
C GLY A 64 -1.76 -12.64 -11.77
N GLU A 65 -1.18 -11.62 -11.14
CA GLU A 65 -0.34 -10.66 -11.85
C GLU A 65 1.00 -11.30 -12.27
N PRO A 66 1.42 -11.12 -13.55
CA PRO A 66 2.66 -11.72 -14.05
C PRO A 66 3.89 -11.06 -13.43
N ASP A 67 4.94 -11.85 -13.20
CA ASP A 67 6.20 -11.41 -12.62
C ASP A 67 6.83 -10.22 -13.36
N ALA A 68 6.74 -10.19 -14.70
CA ALA A 68 7.24 -9.08 -15.51
C ALA A 68 6.62 -7.73 -15.10
N ARG A 69 5.33 -7.74 -14.78
CA ARG A 69 4.61 -6.55 -14.31
C ARG A 69 5.04 -6.16 -12.89
N LEU A 70 5.20 -7.15 -12.01
CA LEU A 70 5.65 -6.91 -10.63
C LEU A 70 7.06 -6.31 -10.58
N PHE A 71 7.99 -6.85 -11.38
CA PHE A 71 9.35 -6.33 -11.46
C PHE A 71 9.43 -4.92 -12.04
N ALA A 72 8.47 -4.55 -12.92
CA ALA A 72 8.44 -3.25 -13.57
C ALA A 72 7.79 -2.13 -12.72
N VAL A 73 7.16 -2.43 -11.56
CA VAL A 73 6.48 -1.40 -10.75
C VAL A 73 7.41 -0.25 -10.37
N ALA A 74 8.68 -0.52 -10.08
CA ALA A 74 9.64 0.54 -9.74
C ALA A 74 9.94 1.50 -10.90
N ALA A 75 9.79 1.02 -12.14
CA ALA A 75 10.03 1.74 -13.39
C ALA A 75 8.75 1.83 -14.25
N TRP A 76 7.60 1.92 -13.63
CA TRP A 76 6.29 1.83 -14.27
C TRP A 76 6.09 2.84 -15.41
N ARG A 77 6.77 3.99 -15.36
CA ARG A 77 6.63 5.05 -16.39
C ARG A 77 7.07 4.58 -17.77
N ASP A 78 8.12 3.76 -17.84
CA ASP A 78 8.70 3.27 -19.09
C ASP A 78 8.18 1.87 -19.47
N ALA A 79 7.47 1.19 -18.55
CA ALA A 79 6.97 -0.15 -18.78
C ALA A 79 5.59 -0.12 -19.48
N PRO A 80 5.35 -1.01 -20.47
CA PRO A 80 4.08 -1.03 -21.22
C PRO A 80 2.95 -1.79 -20.50
N TYR A 81 3.15 -2.18 -19.25
CA TYR A 81 2.29 -3.15 -18.55
C TYR A 81 1.14 -2.52 -17.74
N PHE A 82 1.05 -1.22 -17.65
CA PHE A 82 0.10 -0.53 -16.78
C PHE A 82 -0.93 0.25 -17.60
N THR A 83 -2.19 0.13 -17.22
CA THR A 83 -3.29 0.90 -17.81
C THR A 83 -3.13 2.41 -17.51
N ALA A 84 -3.83 3.26 -18.23
CA ALA A 84 -3.82 4.70 -17.97
C ALA A 84 -4.29 5.02 -16.53
N ALA A 85 -5.34 4.36 -16.05
CA ALA A 85 -5.84 4.51 -14.69
C ALA A 85 -4.80 4.10 -13.62
N GLU A 86 -4.13 2.97 -13.81
CA GLU A 86 -3.05 2.53 -12.89
C GLU A 86 -1.86 3.47 -12.92
N ARG A 87 -1.49 3.98 -14.09
CA ARG A 87 -0.41 4.98 -14.21
C ARG A 87 -0.75 6.27 -13.46
N ALA A 88 -2.00 6.73 -13.54
CA ALA A 88 -2.48 7.88 -12.77
C ALA A 88 -2.41 7.61 -11.25
N ALA A 89 -2.88 6.44 -10.79
CA ALA A 89 -2.80 6.04 -9.40
C ALA A 89 -1.35 5.92 -8.89
N LEU A 90 -0.43 5.38 -9.71
CA LEU A 90 0.99 5.28 -9.37
C LEU A 90 1.67 6.66 -9.32
N ALA A 91 1.31 7.60 -10.22
CA ALA A 91 1.81 8.97 -10.18
C ALA A 91 1.36 9.69 -8.89
N LEU A 92 0.07 9.58 -8.55
CA LEU A 92 -0.46 10.11 -7.29
C LEU A 92 0.24 9.49 -6.08
N THR A 93 0.46 8.17 -6.10
CA THR A 93 1.17 7.46 -5.02
C THR A 93 2.56 8.03 -4.79
N GLU A 94 3.33 8.27 -5.85
CA GLU A 94 4.67 8.85 -5.73
C GLU A 94 4.63 10.27 -5.20
N ALA A 95 3.70 11.10 -5.67
CA ALA A 95 3.54 12.48 -5.23
C ALA A 95 3.19 12.54 -3.74
N VAL A 96 2.14 11.82 -3.32
CA VAL A 96 1.66 11.80 -1.92
C VAL A 96 2.66 11.12 -0.97
N THR A 97 3.43 10.14 -1.44
CA THR A 97 4.46 9.50 -0.60
C THR A 97 5.67 10.41 -0.38
N ARG A 98 5.99 11.29 -1.35
CA ARG A 98 7.14 12.20 -1.32
C ARG A 98 6.73 13.65 -1.04
N LEU A 99 5.92 13.89 -0.03
CA LEU A 99 5.48 15.25 0.34
C LEU A 99 6.61 16.16 0.84
N CYS A 100 7.68 15.57 1.41
CA CYS A 100 8.74 16.34 2.06
C CYS A 100 9.48 17.25 1.08
N ASP A 101 9.75 18.49 1.56
CA ASP A 101 10.59 19.50 0.91
C ASP A 101 10.13 19.93 -0.51
N ARG A 102 8.83 19.80 -0.79
CA ARG A 102 8.22 20.24 -2.04
C ARG A 102 7.13 21.28 -1.77
N PRO A 103 7.24 22.50 -2.33
CA PRO A 103 6.20 23.52 -2.17
C PRO A 103 4.89 23.13 -2.84
N ASP A 104 4.96 22.32 -3.91
CA ASP A 104 3.83 21.72 -4.62
C ASP A 104 4.07 20.20 -4.70
N ALA A 105 3.54 19.49 -3.69
CA ALA A 105 3.78 18.05 -3.54
C ALA A 105 2.93 17.22 -4.51
N VAL A 106 1.73 17.68 -4.86
CA VAL A 106 0.81 17.02 -5.80
C VAL A 106 0.39 18.06 -6.86
N PRO A 107 1.19 18.22 -7.93
CA PRO A 107 0.88 19.17 -8.99
C PRO A 107 -0.50 18.91 -9.63
N ASP A 108 -1.13 19.98 -10.10
CA ASP A 108 -2.45 19.92 -10.73
C ASP A 108 -2.50 18.92 -11.90
N GLU A 109 -1.41 18.77 -12.66
CA GLU A 109 -1.34 17.82 -13.78
C GLU A 109 -1.51 16.35 -13.30
N ILE A 110 -0.96 16.01 -12.12
CA ILE A 110 -1.15 14.68 -11.53
C ILE A 110 -2.59 14.54 -11.04
N TRP A 111 -3.11 15.56 -10.35
CA TRP A 111 -4.46 15.57 -9.82
C TRP A 111 -5.52 15.45 -10.92
N ASP A 112 -5.37 16.24 -11.98
CA ASP A 112 -6.28 16.26 -13.12
C ASP A 112 -6.25 14.92 -13.88
N GLU A 113 -5.07 14.30 -14.03
CA GLU A 113 -4.97 12.98 -14.65
C GLU A 113 -5.69 11.91 -13.81
N VAL A 114 -5.54 11.94 -12.49
CA VAL A 114 -6.28 11.04 -11.59
C VAL A 114 -7.79 11.29 -11.70
N ALA A 115 -8.22 12.54 -11.79
CA ALA A 115 -9.63 12.91 -11.92
C ALA A 115 -10.29 12.45 -13.22
N ARG A 116 -9.51 12.18 -14.29
CA ARG A 116 -10.02 11.59 -15.54
C ARG A 116 -10.39 10.13 -15.41
N HIS A 117 -9.81 9.42 -14.45
CA HIS A 117 -9.95 7.97 -14.31
C HIS A 117 -10.73 7.55 -13.06
N TYR A 118 -10.80 8.42 -12.06
CA TYR A 118 -11.41 8.11 -10.77
C TYR A 118 -12.36 9.25 -10.37
N ASP A 119 -13.57 8.91 -10.00
CA ASP A 119 -14.52 9.86 -9.43
C ASP A 119 -14.06 10.34 -8.03
N GLU A 120 -14.81 11.24 -7.43
CA GLU A 120 -14.41 11.82 -6.14
C GLU A 120 -14.35 10.78 -5.00
N PRO A 121 -15.31 9.85 -4.83
CA PRO A 121 -15.20 8.76 -3.87
C PRO A 121 -13.99 7.85 -4.10
N ALA A 122 -13.69 7.47 -5.35
CA ALA A 122 -12.54 6.65 -5.69
C ALA A 122 -11.21 7.37 -5.42
N ARG A 123 -11.13 8.68 -5.69
CA ARG A 123 -9.97 9.50 -5.33
C ARG A 123 -9.77 9.57 -3.81
N ALA A 124 -10.84 9.74 -3.06
CA ALA A 124 -10.78 9.71 -1.59
C ALA A 124 -10.27 8.35 -1.08
N ALA A 125 -10.77 7.24 -1.65
CA ALA A 125 -10.30 5.91 -1.33
C ALA A 125 -8.80 5.73 -1.66
N LEU A 126 -8.33 6.17 -2.84
CA LEU A 126 -6.91 6.13 -3.22
C LEU A 126 -6.04 6.92 -2.23
N LEU A 127 -6.41 8.14 -1.88
CA LEU A 127 -5.66 8.96 -0.93
C LEU A 127 -5.55 8.31 0.44
N LEU A 128 -6.66 7.75 0.94
CA LEU A 128 -6.67 7.05 2.24
C LEU A 128 -5.84 5.77 2.20
N GLN A 129 -5.88 5.01 1.11
CA GLN A 129 -5.04 3.82 0.92
C GLN A 129 -3.54 4.19 0.86
N ILE A 130 -3.17 5.29 0.17
CA ILE A 130 -1.79 5.78 0.14
C ILE A 130 -1.35 6.24 1.54
N ALA A 131 -2.19 6.96 2.26
CA ALA A 131 -1.89 7.39 3.62
C ALA A 131 -1.70 6.19 4.56
N LEU A 132 -2.58 5.20 4.48
CA LEU A 132 -2.55 3.99 5.28
C LEU A 132 -1.25 3.19 5.06
N ILE A 133 -0.88 2.94 3.80
CA ILE A 133 0.37 2.21 3.53
C ILE A 133 1.59 3.00 4.01
N ASN A 134 1.57 4.32 3.96
CA ASN A 134 2.63 5.14 4.50
C ASN A 134 2.74 5.05 6.04
N VAL A 135 1.62 4.85 6.76
CA VAL A 135 1.64 4.52 8.20
C VAL A 135 2.39 3.20 8.42
N TRP A 136 1.98 2.12 7.74
CA TRP A 136 2.62 0.81 7.84
C TRP A 136 4.11 0.85 7.50
N ASN A 137 4.49 1.53 6.43
CA ASN A 137 5.88 1.66 6.01
C ASN A 137 6.73 2.32 7.11
N ARG A 138 6.24 3.39 7.74
CA ARG A 138 6.96 4.10 8.81
C ARG A 138 7.15 3.23 10.04
N LEU A 139 6.11 2.52 10.47
CA LEU A 139 6.18 1.62 11.62
C LEU A 139 7.18 0.48 11.35
N ASN A 140 7.07 -0.19 10.22
CA ASN A 140 7.92 -1.32 9.86
C ASN A 140 9.38 -0.92 9.64
N ALA A 141 9.64 0.19 8.95
CA ALA A 141 10.99 0.69 8.71
C ALA A 141 11.66 1.15 10.01
N ALA A 142 10.97 1.92 10.85
CA ALA A 142 11.50 2.41 12.13
C ALA A 142 11.86 1.27 13.08
N THR A 143 11.06 0.21 13.11
CA THR A 143 11.27 -0.95 13.98
C THR A 143 12.09 -2.07 13.33
N ARG A 144 12.50 -1.89 12.07
CA ARG A 144 13.27 -2.87 11.28
C ARG A 144 12.61 -4.25 11.22
N GLN A 145 11.31 -4.28 10.94
CA GLN A 145 10.62 -5.56 10.77
C GLN A 145 11.23 -6.36 9.61
N VAL A 146 11.26 -7.69 9.75
CA VAL A 146 11.97 -8.56 8.82
C VAL A 146 11.02 -9.07 7.74
N ALA A 147 11.41 -8.96 6.46
CA ALA A 147 10.66 -9.51 5.34
C ALA A 147 10.50 -11.04 5.47
N GLY A 148 9.35 -11.56 5.10
CA GLY A 148 9.00 -12.98 5.21
C GLY A 148 8.43 -13.40 6.57
N GLU A 149 8.60 -12.61 7.64
CA GLU A 149 8.08 -12.94 8.97
C GLU A 149 6.64 -12.46 9.20
N TRP A 150 6.08 -11.67 8.32
CA TRP A 150 4.73 -11.10 8.44
C TRP A 150 3.60 -12.16 8.45
N ALA A 151 3.82 -13.33 7.85
CA ALA A 151 2.88 -14.45 7.93
C ALA A 151 2.64 -14.92 9.39
N ALA A 152 3.62 -14.72 10.27
CA ALA A 152 3.48 -15.01 11.70
C ALA A 152 2.59 -13.98 12.43
N TRP A 153 2.19 -12.88 11.78
CA TRP A 153 1.28 -11.90 12.37
C TRP A 153 -0.19 -12.29 12.24
N GLY A 154 -0.47 -13.47 11.63
CA GLY A 154 -1.85 -13.96 11.43
C GLY A 154 -2.64 -13.18 10.38
N ILE A 155 -1.96 -12.42 9.53
CA ILE A 155 -2.59 -11.70 8.43
C ILE A 155 -2.62 -12.64 7.23
N ASP A 156 -3.81 -13.00 6.75
CA ASP A 156 -3.97 -13.77 5.51
C ASP A 156 -3.71 -12.90 4.27
N GLY A 157 -3.69 -13.54 3.08
CA GLY A 157 -3.45 -12.87 1.81
C GLY A 157 -4.48 -11.81 1.44
N ASP A 158 -5.63 -11.79 2.13
CA ASP A 158 -6.71 -10.81 1.96
C ASP A 158 -6.64 -9.67 2.99
N GLY A 159 -5.61 -9.67 3.86
CA GLY A 159 -5.43 -8.68 4.91
C GLY A 159 -6.30 -8.95 6.15
N ASN A 160 -6.93 -10.12 6.26
CA ASN A 160 -7.69 -10.49 7.43
C ASN A 160 -6.78 -11.13 8.47
N ILE A 161 -6.99 -10.82 9.74
CA ILE A 161 -6.25 -11.45 10.83
C ILE A 161 -6.97 -12.75 11.19
N SER A 162 -6.41 -13.89 10.77
CA SER A 162 -6.83 -15.19 11.25
C SER A 162 -6.28 -15.38 12.67
N GLY A 163 -7.12 -15.19 13.68
CA GLY A 163 -6.76 -15.55 15.04
C GLY A 163 -7.02 -14.54 16.17
N LEU A 164 -7.46 -13.30 15.89
CA LEU A 164 -7.80 -12.34 16.94
C LEU A 164 -9.31 -12.29 17.29
N ILE A 165 -10.14 -13.15 16.70
CA ILE A 165 -11.58 -13.23 17.01
C ILE A 165 -11.88 -14.50 17.84
N GLN A 166 -11.05 -14.83 18.83
CA GLN A 166 -11.40 -15.81 19.85
C GLN A 166 -10.82 -15.38 21.19
N SER A 167 -11.43 -14.42 21.83
CA SER A 167 -11.53 -14.30 23.29
C SER A 167 -12.27 -13.02 23.66
N SER A 168 -13.56 -13.10 23.76
CA SER A 168 -14.39 -12.28 24.65
C SER A 168 -15.47 -13.17 25.25
#